data_497551fb0079cb0fea1483d59db0bcee
#
_entry.id   497551fb0079cb0fea1483d59db0bcee
#
_cell.length_a   1.000
_cell.length_b   1.000
_cell.length_c   1.000
_cell.angle_alpha   90.00
_cell.angle_beta   90.00
_cell.angle_gamma   90.00
#
_symmetry.space_group_name_H-M   'P 1'
#
loop_
_entity.id
_entity.type
_entity.pdbx_description
1 polymer ?
#
loop_
_entity_poly.entity_id
_entity_poly.type
_entity_poly.pdbx_seq_one_letter_code
_entity_poly.pdbx_strand_id
1 'polypeptide(L)'
;MRFPRPLIVICLLASTVFAQNGGTPKSPYEEAFSRLEYRSIGPAVMGGRVADVEGVPGDANVVYVGSASGGVWKTTNGGVTWKPIFERQGTLSIGDIALAPSNPEVVWVGTGESNV
;
A
#
# COMPACT_ATOMS: atom_id res chain seq x y z
N MET A 1 14.21 -3.83 -80.70
CA MET A 1 14.81 -2.82 -79.83
C MET A 1 14.23 -3.03 -78.42
N ARG A 2 15.03 -3.51 -77.48
CA ARG A 2 14.62 -3.75 -76.08
C ARG A 2 15.18 -2.63 -75.23
N PHE A 3 14.33 -1.84 -74.59
CA PHE A 3 14.72 -0.82 -73.64
C PHE A 3 14.95 -1.46 -72.27
N PRO A 4 16.07 -1.15 -71.58
CA PRO A 4 16.29 -1.65 -70.23
C PRO A 4 15.44 -0.87 -69.24
N ARG A 5 14.77 -1.61 -68.32
CA ARG A 5 14.04 -1.04 -67.21
C ARG A 5 15.03 -0.58 -66.12
N PRO A 6 14.91 0.65 -65.59
CA PRO A 6 15.72 1.05 -64.45
C PRO A 6 15.25 0.34 -63.20
N LEU A 7 16.19 -0.26 -62.48
CA LEU A 7 16.01 -0.85 -61.18
C LEU A 7 15.98 0.28 -60.16
N ILE A 8 14.81 0.58 -59.63
CA ILE A 8 14.69 1.56 -58.52
C ILE A 8 15.02 0.83 -57.21
N VAL A 9 16.23 1.09 -56.71
CA VAL A 9 16.63 0.65 -55.36
C VAL A 9 16.06 1.62 -54.35
N ILE A 10 14.97 1.18 -53.67
CA ILE A 10 14.39 1.92 -52.54
C ILE A 10 15.25 1.61 -51.33
N CYS A 11 16.16 2.53 -50.97
CA CYS A 11 16.82 2.51 -49.66
C CYS A 11 15.80 2.86 -48.56
N LEU A 12 15.28 1.85 -47.87
CA LEU A 12 14.53 2.00 -46.61
C LEU A 12 15.56 2.41 -45.52
N LEU A 13 15.66 3.71 -45.25
CA LEU A 13 16.31 4.24 -44.07
C LEU A 13 15.41 3.93 -42.85
N ALA A 14 15.70 2.84 -42.16
CA ALA A 14 15.15 2.55 -40.87
C ALA A 14 15.72 3.55 -39.84
N SER A 15 14.96 4.60 -39.56
CA SER A 15 15.26 5.53 -38.48
C SER A 15 15.00 4.81 -37.14
N THR A 16 16.05 4.27 -36.53
CA THR A 16 15.99 3.81 -35.14
C THR A 16 15.85 5.04 -34.25
N VAL A 17 14.62 5.31 -33.83
CA VAL A 17 14.35 6.25 -32.76
C VAL A 17 14.88 5.62 -31.47
N PHE A 18 16.06 6.00 -31.05
CA PHE A 18 16.53 5.76 -29.70
C PHE A 18 15.65 6.62 -28.78
N ALA A 19 14.69 6.01 -28.11
CA ALA A 19 14.03 6.59 -26.96
C ALA A 19 15.14 6.82 -25.90
N GLN A 20 15.66 8.03 -25.83
CA GLN A 20 16.48 8.45 -24.71
C GLN A 20 15.57 8.45 -23.49
N ASN A 21 15.75 7.44 -22.63
CA ASN A 21 15.29 7.48 -21.26
C ASN A 21 16.03 8.63 -20.57
N GLY A 22 15.58 9.84 -20.83
CA GLY A 22 15.98 11.01 -20.07
C GLY A 22 15.40 10.89 -18.67
N GLY A 23 16.07 10.13 -17.80
CA GLY A 23 15.80 10.19 -16.38
C GLY A 23 15.93 11.67 -15.98
N THR A 24 14.83 12.26 -15.52
CA THR A 24 14.89 13.59 -14.92
C THR A 24 15.98 13.58 -13.87
N PRO A 25 16.92 14.54 -13.90
CA PRO A 25 17.98 14.58 -12.89
C PRO A 25 17.31 14.64 -11.53
N LYS A 26 17.61 13.64 -10.67
CA LYS A 26 17.08 13.58 -9.32
C LYS A 26 17.51 14.85 -8.60
N SER A 27 16.52 15.52 -8.00
CA SER A 27 16.79 16.66 -7.13
C SER A 27 17.75 16.25 -6.02
N PRO A 28 18.69 17.09 -5.59
CA PRO A 28 19.57 16.78 -4.45
C PRO A 28 18.76 16.50 -3.17
N TYR A 29 17.53 16.98 -3.10
CA TYR A 29 16.60 16.66 -2.01
C TYR A 29 16.05 15.22 -2.11
N GLU A 30 15.82 14.69 -3.31
CA GLU A 30 15.37 13.30 -3.47
C GLU A 30 16.42 12.30 -2.98
N GLU A 31 17.70 12.58 -3.21
CA GLU A 31 18.78 11.75 -2.71
C GLU A 31 18.89 11.83 -1.17
N ALA A 32 18.74 13.02 -0.62
CA ALA A 32 18.73 13.21 0.84
C ALA A 32 17.56 12.47 1.50
N PHE A 33 16.37 12.51 0.88
CA PHE A 33 15.16 11.85 1.40
C PHE A 33 15.14 10.35 1.14
N SER A 34 15.86 9.83 0.14
CA SER A 34 15.90 8.39 -0.17
C SER A 34 16.48 7.53 0.96
N ARG A 35 17.21 8.14 1.89
CA ARG A 35 17.81 7.49 3.07
C ARG A 35 16.93 7.57 4.32
N LEU A 36 15.79 8.28 4.23
CA LEU A 36 14.86 8.37 5.34
C LEU A 36 13.93 7.16 5.33
N GLU A 37 13.99 6.39 6.38
CA GLU A 37 13.04 5.31 6.62
C GLU A 37 11.93 5.80 7.55
N TYR A 38 10.69 5.63 7.10
CA TYR A 38 9.55 5.87 7.97
C TYR A 38 9.47 4.76 9.00
N ARG A 39 9.45 5.13 10.28
CA ARG A 39 9.14 4.19 11.37
C ARG A 39 7.75 4.50 11.90
N SER A 40 6.99 3.47 12.19
CA SER A 40 5.75 3.64 12.95
C SER A 40 6.10 4.09 14.36
N ILE A 41 5.52 5.21 14.77
CA ILE A 41 5.67 5.74 16.14
C ILE A 41 4.49 5.37 17.03
N GLY A 42 3.65 4.43 16.57
CA GLY A 42 2.40 4.04 17.21
C GLY A 42 1.22 4.94 16.83
N PRO A 43 0.05 4.68 17.40
CA PRO A 43 -1.10 5.53 17.14
C PRO A 43 -0.74 6.96 17.58
N ALA A 44 -0.82 7.90 16.62
CA ALA A 44 -0.73 9.30 16.95
C ALA A 44 -1.87 9.62 17.94
N VAL A 45 -1.65 10.61 18.79
CA VAL A 45 -2.66 11.06 19.77
C VAL A 45 -4.02 11.40 19.12
N MET A 46 -4.00 11.61 17.80
CA MET A 46 -5.17 11.91 16.96
C MET A 46 -5.59 10.72 16.08
N GLY A 47 -5.27 9.48 16.48
CA GLY A 47 -5.58 8.24 15.71
C GLY A 47 -7.06 7.95 15.52
N GLY A 48 -7.93 8.89 15.87
CA GLY A 48 -9.37 8.73 15.78
C GLY A 48 -9.94 7.93 16.95
N ARG A 49 -11.27 7.80 16.94
CA ARG A 49 -11.95 6.93 17.90
C ARG A 49 -11.70 5.47 17.59
N VAL A 50 -11.78 4.61 18.57
CA VAL A 50 -11.89 3.17 18.37
C VAL A 50 -13.26 2.90 17.74
N ALA A 51 -13.25 2.32 16.53
CA ALA A 51 -14.46 1.97 15.82
C ALA A 51 -14.94 0.59 16.29
N ASP A 52 -13.99 -0.35 16.45
CA ASP A 52 -14.33 -1.70 16.86
C ASP A 52 -13.16 -2.40 17.56
N VAL A 53 -13.48 -3.43 18.37
CA VAL A 53 -12.51 -4.26 19.10
C VAL A 53 -12.94 -5.73 19.03
N GLU A 54 -12.09 -6.56 18.45
CA GLU A 54 -12.30 -7.98 18.31
C GLU A 54 -11.25 -8.81 19.04
N GLY A 55 -11.69 -9.72 19.90
CA GLY A 55 -10.83 -10.68 20.62
C GLY A 55 -10.91 -12.08 20.04
N VAL A 56 -9.79 -12.81 20.05
CA VAL A 56 -9.80 -14.22 19.65
C VAL A 56 -10.47 -15.08 20.71
N PRO A 57 -11.53 -15.83 20.37
CA PRO A 57 -12.16 -16.73 21.32
C PRO A 57 -11.18 -17.75 21.91
N GLY A 58 -11.06 -17.77 23.22
CA GLY A 58 -10.16 -18.68 23.94
C GLY A 58 -8.73 -18.19 24.10
N ASP A 59 -8.35 -17.08 23.50
CA ASP A 59 -7.03 -16.46 23.70
C ASP A 59 -7.16 -14.95 23.98
N ALA A 60 -7.19 -14.60 25.26
CA ALA A 60 -7.27 -13.20 25.70
C ALA A 60 -6.04 -12.35 25.40
N ASN A 61 -4.95 -12.95 24.93
CA ASN A 61 -3.74 -12.21 24.56
C ASN A 61 -3.85 -11.61 23.17
N VAL A 62 -4.68 -12.17 22.30
CA VAL A 62 -4.81 -11.72 20.92
C VAL A 62 -6.05 -10.87 20.77
N VAL A 63 -5.86 -9.59 20.48
CA VAL A 63 -6.93 -8.61 20.27
C VAL A 63 -6.60 -7.76 19.06
N TYR A 64 -7.62 -7.44 18.29
CA TYR A 64 -7.57 -6.51 17.16
C TYR A 64 -8.37 -5.26 17.51
N VAL A 65 -7.87 -4.11 17.11
CA VAL A 65 -8.54 -2.82 17.30
C VAL A 65 -8.61 -2.09 15.97
N GLY A 66 -9.78 -1.72 15.55
CA GLY A 66 -10.04 -0.85 14.40
C GLY A 66 -10.18 0.60 14.86
N SER A 67 -9.38 1.46 14.26
CA SER A 67 -9.47 2.90 14.48
C SER A 67 -10.14 3.58 13.29
N ALA A 68 -11.06 4.49 13.56
CA ALA A 68 -11.80 5.22 12.53
C ALA A 68 -10.91 5.96 11.51
N SER A 69 -9.69 6.30 11.88
CA SER A 69 -8.72 6.95 11.00
C SER A 69 -7.27 6.49 11.20
N GLY A 70 -7.06 5.40 11.96
CA GLY A 70 -5.73 4.90 12.32
C GLY A 70 -5.45 3.46 11.86
N GLY A 71 -6.31 2.88 11.01
CA GLY A 71 -6.15 1.51 10.54
C GLY A 71 -6.47 0.46 11.60
N VAL A 72 -5.95 -0.75 11.39
CA VAL A 72 -6.14 -1.89 12.29
C VAL A 72 -4.86 -2.18 13.05
N TRP A 73 -4.99 -2.42 14.34
CA TRP A 73 -3.91 -2.74 15.26
C TRP A 73 -4.13 -4.11 15.88
N LYS A 74 -3.05 -4.87 16.04
CA LYS A 74 -3.07 -6.20 16.67
C LYS A 74 -2.15 -6.23 17.87
N THR A 75 -2.61 -6.79 18.97
CA THR A 75 -1.77 -7.24 20.08
C THR A 75 -1.74 -8.77 20.14
N THR A 76 -0.67 -9.32 20.67
CA THR A 76 -0.53 -10.77 20.97
C THR A 76 -0.06 -11.01 22.40
N ASN A 77 -0.14 -9.99 23.23
CA ASN A 77 0.31 -10.04 24.63
C ASN A 77 -0.61 -9.26 25.56
N GLY A 78 -1.91 -9.34 25.30
CA GLY A 78 -2.92 -8.74 26.17
C GLY A 78 -2.89 -7.21 26.23
N GLY A 79 -2.48 -6.55 25.14
CA GLY A 79 -2.47 -5.10 25.04
C GLY A 79 -1.20 -4.42 25.51
N VAL A 80 -0.16 -5.18 25.92
CA VAL A 80 1.13 -4.59 26.37
C VAL A 80 1.85 -3.93 25.18
N THR A 81 1.80 -4.56 24.01
CA THR A 81 2.33 -3.98 22.78
C THR A 81 1.33 -4.12 21.63
N TRP A 82 1.30 -3.13 20.74
CA TRP A 82 0.42 -3.09 19.60
C TRP A 82 1.24 -2.93 18.33
N LYS A 83 0.85 -3.66 17.28
CA LYS A 83 1.45 -3.57 15.96
C LYS A 83 0.40 -3.15 14.95
N PRO A 84 0.65 -2.15 14.11
CA PRO A 84 -0.23 -1.82 13.01
C PRO A 84 -0.14 -2.94 11.95
N ILE A 85 -1.28 -3.35 11.41
CA ILE A 85 -1.35 -4.44 10.42
C ILE A 85 -2.05 -4.01 9.13
N PHE A 86 -2.46 -2.75 9.04
CA PHE A 86 -3.29 -2.24 7.92
C PHE A 86 -2.66 -1.05 7.19
N GLU A 87 -1.42 -0.70 7.46
CA GLU A 87 -0.74 0.50 6.96
C GLU A 87 -0.54 0.53 5.43
N ARG A 88 -0.55 -0.65 4.78
CA ARG A 88 -0.31 -0.77 3.33
C ARG A 88 -1.58 -0.83 2.51
N GLN A 89 -2.72 -0.59 3.13
CA GLN A 89 -4.02 -0.59 2.46
C GLN A 89 -4.36 0.81 1.95
N GLY A 90 -5.23 0.90 0.95
CA GLY A 90 -5.60 2.16 0.32
C GLY A 90 -6.38 3.14 1.20
N THR A 91 -6.78 2.72 2.39
CA THR A 91 -7.50 3.54 3.37
C THR A 91 -7.12 3.14 4.79
N LEU A 92 -7.17 4.06 5.72
CA LEU A 92 -6.98 3.82 7.15
C LEU A 92 -8.27 4.04 7.95
N SER A 93 -9.38 4.36 7.27
CA SER A 93 -10.68 4.50 7.92
C SER A 93 -11.32 3.14 8.11
N ILE A 94 -11.52 2.74 9.36
CA ILE A 94 -12.10 1.44 9.73
C ILE A 94 -13.45 1.69 10.40
N GLY A 95 -14.45 0.99 9.90
CA GLY A 95 -15.81 1.02 10.48
C GLY A 95 -16.08 -0.18 11.36
N ASP A 96 -15.57 -1.37 10.97
CA ASP A 96 -15.88 -2.63 11.63
C ASP A 96 -14.80 -3.67 11.38
N ILE A 97 -14.65 -4.64 12.29
CA ILE A 97 -13.73 -5.78 12.16
C ILE A 97 -14.50 -7.05 12.55
N ALA A 98 -14.26 -8.14 11.87
CA ALA A 98 -14.77 -9.44 12.25
C ALA A 98 -13.71 -10.53 12.06
N LEU A 99 -13.57 -11.41 13.03
CA LEU A 99 -12.72 -12.60 12.94
C LEU A 99 -13.49 -13.78 12.39
N ALA A 100 -12.86 -14.58 11.54
CA ALA A 100 -13.46 -15.84 11.11
C ALA A 100 -13.42 -16.84 12.27
N PRO A 101 -14.56 -17.39 12.71
CA PRO A 101 -14.59 -18.28 13.88
C PRO A 101 -13.75 -19.54 13.73
N SER A 102 -13.58 -20.02 12.50
CA SER A 102 -12.79 -21.22 12.17
C SER A 102 -11.30 -20.96 12.04
N ASN A 103 -10.89 -19.70 11.82
CA ASN A 103 -9.49 -19.32 11.69
C ASN A 103 -9.30 -17.85 12.09
N PRO A 104 -8.85 -17.58 13.32
CA PRO A 104 -8.69 -16.20 13.82
C PRO A 104 -7.59 -15.39 13.10
N GLU A 105 -6.78 -16.00 12.25
CA GLU A 105 -5.84 -15.26 11.39
C GLU A 105 -6.53 -14.66 10.17
N VAL A 106 -7.76 -15.05 9.87
CA VAL A 106 -8.59 -14.44 8.83
C VAL A 106 -9.42 -13.33 9.45
N VAL A 107 -9.09 -12.10 9.07
CA VAL A 107 -9.73 -10.88 9.57
C VAL A 107 -10.47 -10.20 8.42
N TRP A 108 -11.76 -9.97 8.62
CA TRP A 108 -12.58 -9.14 7.74
C TRP A 108 -12.56 -7.71 8.24
N VAL A 109 -12.32 -6.77 7.36
CA VAL A 109 -12.25 -5.36 7.72
C VAL A 109 -13.23 -4.57 6.87
N GLY A 110 -14.22 -3.99 7.49
CA GLY A 110 -15.10 -3.00 6.90
C GLY A 110 -14.43 -1.64 6.90
N THR A 111 -14.09 -1.14 5.71
CA THR A 111 -13.46 0.18 5.57
C THR A 111 -14.50 1.26 5.36
N GLY A 112 -14.16 2.47 5.78
CA GLY A 112 -15.07 3.60 5.76
C GLY A 112 -15.75 3.79 7.09
N GLU A 113 -16.29 4.97 7.28
CA GLU A 113 -17.01 5.35 8.48
C GLU A 113 -18.46 5.67 8.11
N SER A 114 -19.40 5.06 8.80
CA SER A 114 -20.80 5.45 8.72
C SER A 114 -20.99 6.76 9.48
N ASN A 115 -20.93 7.86 8.76
CA ASN A 115 -21.38 9.14 9.29
C ASN A 115 -22.90 9.20 9.14
N VAL A 116 -23.60 8.94 10.21
CA VAL A 116 -25.04 9.15 10.30
C VAL A 116 -25.30 10.51 10.92
#